data_0aa744c60d2a2732f8cfc8b151147eb4
#
_entry.id   0aa744c60d2a2732f8cfc8b151147eb4
#
_cell.length_a   1.000
_cell.length_b   1.000
_cell.length_c   1.000
_cell.angle_alpha   90.00
_cell.angle_beta   90.00
_cell.angle_gamma   90.00
#
_symmetry.space_group_name_H-M   'P 1'
#
loop_
_entity.id
_entity.type
_entity.pdbx_description
1 polymer ?
#
loop_
_entity_poly.entity_id
_entity_poly.type
_entity_poly.pdbx_seq_one_letter_code
_entity_poly.pdbx_strand_id
1 'polypeptide(L)'
;MNILVQFPTFARPEKFLSCLSKYVNMSSGKNQLHFNINCDIDDETMNNTNSVEAVHTIFRDLDHCDFDMYFDKNTNKISAINDHIENKDFDVVICASDDMIPQEEDWDDTIATDMQMYFPQLNGALHYFDGYKKESLITLSILGKNLYDHFGYIYHPDYKSLYCDDEFTRSVYNLGR
;
A
#
# COMPACT_ATOMS: atom_id res chain seq x y z
N MET A 1 -1.10 -9.97 -12.23
CA MET A 1 -0.97 -8.49 -12.19
C MET A 1 0.30 -8.10 -11.47
N ASN A 2 0.79 -6.87 -11.71
CA ASN A 2 1.82 -6.23 -10.92
C ASN A 2 1.14 -5.38 -9.84
N ILE A 3 1.35 -5.70 -8.57
CA ILE A 3 0.73 -5.00 -7.44
C ILE A 3 1.82 -4.27 -6.65
N LEU A 4 1.71 -2.95 -6.57
CA LEU A 4 2.56 -2.11 -5.74
C LEU A 4 1.93 -1.96 -4.35
N VAL A 5 2.64 -2.37 -3.30
CA VAL A 5 2.22 -2.18 -1.91
C VAL A 5 3.01 -1.02 -1.32
N GLN A 6 2.38 0.15 -1.25
CA GLN A 6 2.94 1.35 -0.64
C GLN A 6 2.81 1.26 0.88
N PHE A 7 3.92 1.13 1.59
CA PHE A 7 3.94 0.80 3.01
C PHE A 7 4.77 1.82 3.81
N PRO A 8 4.20 2.98 4.17
CA PRO A 8 4.86 3.92 5.07
C PRO A 8 4.89 3.37 6.51
N THR A 9 6.01 3.56 7.20
CA THR A 9 6.16 3.14 8.60
C THR A 9 7.00 4.14 9.38
N PHE A 10 6.70 4.30 10.69
CA PHE A 10 7.42 5.18 11.60
C PHE A 10 7.36 4.66 13.04
N ALA A 11 8.52 4.49 13.69
CA ALA A 11 8.71 4.21 15.12
C ALA A 11 7.99 2.95 15.65
N ARG A 12 7.66 1.96 14.79
CA ARG A 12 6.93 0.74 15.17
C ARG A 12 7.49 -0.52 14.50
N PRO A 13 8.80 -0.82 14.61
CA PRO A 13 9.46 -1.88 13.85
C PRO A 13 8.84 -3.27 14.05
N GLU A 14 8.52 -3.66 15.28
CA GLU A 14 7.93 -4.99 15.55
C GLU A 14 6.54 -5.15 14.90
N LYS A 15 5.71 -4.12 15.01
CA LYS A 15 4.37 -4.12 14.44
C LYS A 15 4.42 -4.14 12.91
N PHE A 16 5.29 -3.32 12.33
CA PHE A 16 5.55 -3.28 10.90
C PHE A 16 6.03 -4.63 10.38
N LEU A 17 7.09 -5.21 10.95
CA LEU A 17 7.65 -6.49 10.52
C LEU A 17 6.63 -7.64 10.63
N SER A 18 5.84 -7.66 11.71
CA SER A 18 4.76 -8.63 11.87
C SER A 18 3.68 -8.50 10.79
N CYS A 19 3.29 -7.27 10.47
CA CYS A 19 2.29 -7.01 9.43
C CYS A 19 2.85 -7.34 8.04
N LEU A 20 4.05 -6.87 7.72
CA LEU A 20 4.74 -7.15 6.45
C LEU A 20 4.88 -8.64 6.19
N SER A 21 5.31 -9.40 7.21
CA SER A 21 5.41 -10.86 7.12
C SER A 21 4.08 -11.53 6.78
N LYS A 22 2.96 -11.00 7.29
CA LYS A 22 1.63 -11.51 6.94
C LYS A 22 1.23 -11.18 5.52
N TYR A 23 1.45 -9.95 5.06
CA TYR A 23 1.21 -9.60 3.66
C TYR A 23 1.94 -10.54 2.71
N VAL A 24 3.20 -10.81 2.99
CA VAL A 24 4.04 -11.67 2.16
C VAL A 24 3.62 -13.15 2.25
N ASN A 25 3.45 -13.69 3.48
CA ASN A 25 3.16 -15.11 3.68
C ASN A 25 1.75 -15.52 3.25
N MET A 26 0.79 -14.61 3.27
CA MET A 26 -0.60 -14.85 2.85
C MET A 26 -0.84 -14.50 1.38
N SER A 27 0.19 -14.14 0.63
CA SER A 27 0.08 -13.90 -0.81
C SER A 27 -0.05 -15.20 -1.59
N SER A 28 -0.77 -15.14 -2.72
CA SER A 28 -1.09 -16.31 -3.56
C SER A 28 0.08 -16.87 -4.37
N GLY A 29 1.11 -16.06 -4.59
CA GLY A 29 2.19 -16.36 -5.54
C GLY A 29 1.81 -16.25 -7.02
N LYS A 30 0.59 -15.81 -7.35
CA LYS A 30 0.09 -15.67 -8.74
C LYS A 30 0.36 -14.29 -9.34
N ASN A 31 0.55 -13.29 -8.49
CA ASN A 31 0.83 -11.92 -8.88
C ASN A 31 2.27 -11.53 -8.54
N GLN A 32 2.81 -10.54 -9.24
CA GLN A 32 4.08 -9.92 -8.84
C GLN A 32 3.80 -8.82 -7.84
N LEU A 33 4.38 -8.91 -6.66
CA LEU A 33 4.22 -7.95 -5.58
C LEU A 33 5.51 -7.16 -5.40
N HIS A 34 5.41 -5.85 -5.43
CA HIS A 34 6.52 -4.96 -5.10
C HIS A 34 6.16 -4.10 -3.89
N PHE A 35 6.95 -4.18 -2.84
CA PHE A 35 6.73 -3.41 -1.61
C PHE A 35 7.62 -2.17 -1.59
N ASN A 36 7.02 -0.98 -1.61
CA ASN A 36 7.70 0.28 -1.33
C ASN A 36 7.60 0.58 0.16
N ILE A 37 8.69 0.37 0.88
CA ILE A 37 8.77 0.60 2.33
C ILE A 37 9.37 1.98 2.56
N ASN A 38 8.54 2.94 2.98
CA ASN A 38 8.95 4.32 3.20
C ASN A 38 9.10 4.61 4.69
N CYS A 39 10.33 4.91 5.11
CA CYS A 39 10.73 5.22 6.47
C CYS A 39 11.24 6.65 6.56
N ASP A 40 11.15 7.26 7.73
CA ASP A 40 11.83 8.53 7.99
C ASP A 40 13.32 8.30 8.26
N ILE A 41 14.18 9.13 7.70
CA ILE A 41 15.64 9.02 7.89
C ILE A 41 16.05 9.21 9.35
N ASP A 42 15.26 9.98 10.11
CA ASP A 42 15.48 10.28 11.52
C ASP A 42 14.86 9.21 12.45
N ASP A 43 14.20 8.19 11.89
CA ASP A 43 13.66 7.06 12.67
C ASP A 43 14.73 6.00 12.94
N GLU A 44 15.47 6.17 14.02
CA GLU A 44 16.54 5.23 14.45
C GLU A 44 16.01 3.81 14.70
N THR A 45 14.71 3.63 14.94
CA THR A 45 14.11 2.30 15.17
C THR A 45 13.96 1.50 13.89
N MET A 46 13.82 2.18 12.74
CA MET A 46 13.75 1.58 11.41
C MET A 46 15.06 1.72 10.65
N ASN A 47 15.73 2.88 10.75
CA ASN A 47 16.99 3.18 10.06
C ASN A 47 18.19 2.58 10.79
N ASN A 48 18.25 1.25 10.85
CA ASN A 48 19.35 0.51 11.44
C ASN A 48 19.52 -0.87 10.75
N THR A 49 20.71 -1.45 10.87
CA THR A 49 21.06 -2.72 10.23
C THR A 49 20.11 -3.86 10.59
N ASN A 50 19.70 -3.98 11.85
CA ASN A 50 18.84 -5.09 12.28
C ASN A 50 17.46 -5.04 11.62
N SER A 51 16.86 -3.86 11.53
CA SER A 51 15.55 -3.67 10.87
C SER A 51 15.62 -3.96 9.37
N VAL A 52 16.68 -3.48 8.70
CA VAL A 52 16.92 -3.75 7.28
C VAL A 52 17.14 -5.24 7.03
N GLU A 53 17.96 -5.92 7.82
CA GLU A 53 18.21 -7.37 7.70
C GLU A 53 16.93 -8.19 7.97
N ALA A 54 16.09 -7.75 8.90
CA ALA A 54 14.81 -8.40 9.18
C ALA A 54 13.87 -8.32 7.96
N VAL A 55 13.79 -7.16 7.29
CA VAL A 55 13.03 -7.02 6.04
C VAL A 55 13.58 -7.94 4.96
N HIS A 56 14.90 -7.92 4.70
CA HIS A 56 15.53 -8.85 3.74
C HIS A 56 15.23 -10.33 4.04
N THR A 57 15.11 -10.68 5.32
CA THR A 57 14.79 -12.06 5.72
C THR A 57 13.37 -12.46 5.35
N ILE A 58 12.40 -11.53 5.41
CA ILE A 58 11.00 -11.78 5.03
C ILE A 58 10.89 -12.08 3.52
N PHE A 59 11.66 -11.40 2.68
CA PHE A 59 11.60 -11.56 1.21
C PHE A 59 12.56 -12.63 0.67
N ARG A 60 13.29 -13.32 1.55
CA ARG A 60 14.28 -14.31 1.11
C ARG A 60 13.62 -15.46 0.35
N ASP A 61 14.22 -15.80 -0.79
CA ASP A 61 13.84 -16.94 -1.64
C ASP A 61 12.40 -16.86 -2.21
N LEU A 62 11.86 -15.64 -2.39
CA LEU A 62 10.55 -15.39 -2.97
C LEU A 62 10.69 -14.80 -4.38
N ASP A 63 10.26 -15.54 -5.40
CA ASP A 63 10.36 -15.10 -6.79
C ASP A 63 9.23 -14.13 -7.21
N HIS A 64 8.14 -14.09 -6.45
CA HIS A 64 6.94 -13.27 -6.74
C HIS A 64 6.82 -12.01 -5.88
N CYS A 65 7.72 -11.83 -4.92
CA CYS A 65 7.74 -10.66 -4.04
C CYS A 65 9.12 -10.04 -4.01
N ASP A 66 9.18 -8.72 -4.20
CA ASP A 66 10.39 -7.93 -3.98
C ASP A 66 10.08 -6.64 -3.22
N PHE A 67 11.09 -5.88 -2.88
CA PHE A 67 10.92 -4.62 -2.17
C PHE A 67 12.02 -3.62 -2.46
N ASP A 68 11.67 -2.34 -2.29
CA ASP A 68 12.60 -1.25 -2.08
C ASP A 68 12.34 -0.62 -0.71
N MET A 69 13.39 -0.24 -0.01
CA MET A 69 13.30 0.42 1.28
C MET A 69 14.00 1.78 1.22
N TYR A 70 13.23 2.83 1.48
CA TYR A 70 13.65 4.22 1.38
C TYR A 70 13.72 4.87 2.77
N PHE A 71 14.74 5.71 2.97
CA PHE A 71 14.93 6.49 4.18
C PHE A 71 15.04 7.96 3.80
N ASP A 72 13.93 8.67 3.87
CA ASP A 72 13.84 10.06 3.45
C ASP A 72 13.34 10.97 4.56
N LYS A 73 13.54 12.26 4.38
CA LYS A 73 13.01 13.28 5.28
C LYS A 73 11.56 13.59 4.92
N ASN A 74 10.64 12.74 5.39
CA ASN A 74 9.21 12.98 5.17
C ASN A 74 8.71 14.17 5.99
N THR A 75 7.89 15.01 5.38
CA THR A 75 7.31 16.17 6.07
C THR A 75 6.06 15.80 6.89
N ASN A 76 5.40 14.71 6.52
CA ASN A 76 4.21 14.18 7.16
C ASN A 76 3.86 12.79 6.60
N LYS A 77 2.81 12.14 7.16
CA LYS A 77 2.36 10.81 6.71
C LYS A 77 1.99 10.77 5.22
N ILE A 78 1.35 11.82 4.68
CA ILE A 78 0.90 11.83 3.29
C ILE A 78 2.07 11.95 2.31
N SER A 79 3.13 12.70 2.66
CA SER A 79 4.34 12.72 1.83
C SER A 79 4.96 11.32 1.73
N ALA A 80 5.09 10.60 2.86
CA ALA A 80 5.61 9.22 2.84
C ALA A 80 4.73 8.23 2.05
N ILE A 81 3.39 8.45 2.05
CA ILE A 81 2.46 7.61 1.28
C ILE A 81 2.60 7.85 -0.23
N ASN A 82 2.84 9.07 -0.66
CA ASN A 82 2.86 9.42 -2.09
C ASN A 82 4.25 9.30 -2.73
N ASP A 83 5.31 9.13 -1.94
CA ASP A 83 6.68 9.15 -2.44
C ASP A 83 7.08 7.82 -3.12
N HIS A 84 8.06 7.89 -4.05
CA HIS A 84 8.66 6.75 -4.75
C HIS A 84 7.71 5.90 -5.61
N ILE A 85 6.55 6.40 -6.01
CA ILE A 85 5.59 5.69 -6.88
C ILE A 85 5.82 5.98 -8.36
N GLU A 86 6.25 7.20 -8.72
CA GLU A 86 6.24 7.74 -10.09
C GLU A 86 6.92 6.85 -11.14
N ASN A 87 7.99 6.14 -10.75
CA ASN A 87 8.79 5.32 -11.67
C ASN A 87 8.56 3.82 -11.52
N LYS A 88 7.49 3.42 -10.82
CA LYS A 88 7.15 2.02 -10.62
C LYS A 88 6.19 1.53 -11.69
N ASP A 89 6.46 0.30 -12.15
CA ASP A 89 5.56 -0.41 -13.04
C ASP A 89 4.57 -1.23 -12.21
N PHE A 90 3.28 -0.89 -12.30
CA PHE A 90 2.21 -1.58 -11.59
C PHE A 90 0.86 -1.46 -12.31
N ASP A 91 0.01 -2.43 -12.08
CA ASP A 91 -1.41 -2.41 -12.48
C ASP A 91 -2.30 -1.85 -11.37
N VAL A 92 -1.96 -2.18 -10.12
CA VAL A 92 -2.71 -1.79 -8.92
C VAL A 92 -1.74 -1.28 -7.86
N VAL A 93 -2.10 -0.19 -7.17
CA VAL A 93 -1.39 0.28 -5.98
C VAL A 93 -2.28 0.18 -4.75
N ILE A 94 -1.70 -0.31 -3.65
CA ILE A 94 -2.35 -0.48 -2.33
C ILE A 94 -1.62 0.40 -1.32
N CYS A 95 -2.35 1.23 -0.57
CA CYS A 95 -1.79 1.97 0.56
C CYS A 95 -1.91 1.13 1.84
N ALA A 96 -0.91 0.30 2.13
CA ALA A 96 -0.87 -0.51 3.34
C ALA A 96 -0.50 0.30 4.59
N SER A 97 -0.82 -0.24 5.75
CA SER A 97 -0.43 0.31 7.05
C SER A 97 -0.17 -0.85 8.02
N ASP A 98 0.67 -0.63 9.03
CA ASP A 98 1.04 -1.66 10.01
C ASP A 98 -0.09 -2.12 10.95
N ASP A 99 -1.27 -1.50 10.84
CA ASP A 99 -2.51 -1.90 11.51
C ASP A 99 -3.59 -2.47 10.58
N MET A 100 -3.32 -2.52 9.28
CA MET A 100 -4.20 -3.13 8.27
C MET A 100 -3.66 -4.50 7.89
N ILE A 101 -4.03 -5.51 8.67
CA ILE A 101 -3.50 -6.87 8.54
C ILE A 101 -4.41 -7.70 7.63
N PRO A 102 -3.90 -8.35 6.57
CA PRO A 102 -4.68 -9.30 5.78
C PRO A 102 -5.32 -10.36 6.67
N GLN A 103 -6.60 -10.67 6.42
CA GLN A 103 -7.37 -11.66 7.18
C GLN A 103 -7.62 -12.93 6.37
N GLU A 104 -7.43 -12.88 5.06
CA GLU A 104 -7.68 -13.98 4.13
C GLU A 104 -6.40 -14.33 3.37
N GLU A 105 -6.18 -15.63 3.15
CA GLU A 105 -5.17 -16.13 2.23
C GLU A 105 -5.47 -15.68 0.81
N ASP A 106 -4.44 -15.59 -0.03
CA ASP A 106 -4.57 -15.18 -1.44
C ASP A 106 -5.19 -13.78 -1.63
N TRP A 107 -4.98 -12.87 -0.68
CA TRP A 107 -5.52 -11.50 -0.71
C TRP A 107 -5.19 -10.75 -2.01
N ASP A 108 -4.01 -10.98 -2.57
CA ASP A 108 -3.54 -10.37 -3.82
C ASP A 108 -4.31 -10.89 -5.04
N ASP A 109 -4.66 -12.19 -5.08
CA ASP A 109 -5.46 -12.80 -6.14
C ASP A 109 -6.91 -12.32 -6.08
N THR A 110 -7.45 -12.12 -4.87
CA THR A 110 -8.77 -11.51 -4.65
C THR A 110 -8.80 -10.09 -5.21
N ILE A 111 -7.83 -9.25 -4.86
CA ILE A 111 -7.71 -7.87 -5.38
C ILE A 111 -7.56 -7.85 -6.90
N ALA A 112 -6.68 -8.70 -7.45
CA ALA A 112 -6.47 -8.78 -8.89
C ALA A 112 -7.73 -9.21 -9.65
N THR A 113 -8.47 -10.19 -9.11
CA THR A 113 -9.72 -10.68 -9.69
C THR A 113 -10.82 -9.63 -9.65
N ASP A 114 -11.01 -8.97 -8.51
CA ASP A 114 -12.02 -7.92 -8.35
C ASP A 114 -11.72 -6.69 -9.21
N MET A 115 -10.45 -6.27 -9.28
CA MET A 115 -10.03 -5.18 -10.13
C MET A 115 -10.32 -5.48 -11.61
N GLN A 116 -9.98 -6.69 -12.06
CA GLN A 116 -10.27 -7.14 -13.43
C GLN A 116 -11.77 -7.22 -13.72
N MET A 117 -12.56 -7.65 -12.73
CA MET A 117 -14.02 -7.83 -12.88
C MET A 117 -14.75 -6.49 -12.91
N TYR A 118 -14.47 -5.60 -11.99
CA TYR A 118 -15.20 -4.35 -11.82
C TYR A 118 -14.59 -3.19 -12.61
N PHE A 119 -13.27 -3.17 -12.76
CA PHE A 119 -12.53 -2.11 -13.44
C PHE A 119 -11.47 -2.66 -14.39
N PRO A 120 -11.87 -3.36 -15.48
CA PRO A 120 -10.93 -3.99 -16.42
C PRO A 120 -9.99 -3.00 -17.12
N GLN A 121 -10.31 -1.71 -17.08
CA GLN A 121 -9.43 -0.63 -17.56
C GLN A 121 -8.56 -0.04 -16.44
N LEU A 122 -8.52 -0.64 -15.26
CA LEU A 122 -7.74 -0.16 -14.11
C LEU A 122 -8.06 1.30 -13.71
N ASN A 123 -9.30 1.73 -13.91
CA ASN A 123 -9.73 3.12 -13.75
C ASN A 123 -10.63 3.34 -12.53
N GLY A 124 -10.64 2.42 -11.59
CA GLY A 124 -11.45 2.47 -10.37
C GLY A 124 -10.66 2.15 -9.11
N ALA A 125 -11.36 2.23 -7.97
CA ALA A 125 -10.83 1.84 -6.66
C ALA A 125 -11.64 0.71 -6.06
N LEU A 126 -10.97 -0.20 -5.34
CA LEU A 126 -11.61 -1.25 -4.56
C LEU A 126 -11.71 -0.82 -3.09
N HIS A 127 -12.76 -1.28 -2.44
CA HIS A 127 -13.00 -1.08 -1.02
C HIS A 127 -13.41 -2.39 -0.36
N TYR A 128 -12.66 -2.82 0.64
CA TYR A 128 -13.00 -3.97 1.48
C TYR A 128 -13.38 -3.53 2.88
N PHE A 129 -14.17 -4.37 3.56
CA PHE A 129 -14.59 -4.09 4.92
C PHE A 129 -13.41 -4.20 5.89
N ASP A 130 -13.09 -3.12 6.59
CA ASP A 130 -11.98 -3.02 7.55
C ASP A 130 -12.31 -3.48 8.98
N GLY A 131 -13.52 -4.03 9.20
CA GLY A 131 -14.03 -4.39 10.52
C GLY A 131 -14.81 -3.29 11.22
N TYR A 132 -14.75 -2.04 10.75
CA TYR A 132 -15.37 -0.87 11.38
C TYR A 132 -16.26 -0.08 10.42
N LYS A 133 -15.76 0.28 9.26
CA LYS A 133 -16.45 1.10 8.25
C LYS A 133 -16.92 0.22 7.10
N LYS A 134 -18.24 0.18 6.86
CA LYS A 134 -18.80 -0.58 5.74
C LYS A 134 -18.60 0.22 4.44
N GLU A 135 -19.64 0.86 3.93
CA GLU A 135 -19.65 1.45 2.59
C GLU A 135 -19.33 2.96 2.58
N SER A 136 -19.12 3.58 3.73
CA SER A 136 -19.06 5.04 3.85
C SER A 136 -17.67 5.66 3.73
N LEU A 137 -16.63 4.86 3.85
CA LEU A 137 -15.24 5.35 3.89
C LEU A 137 -14.27 4.28 3.40
N ILE A 138 -13.45 4.62 2.42
CA ILE A 138 -12.35 3.78 1.92
C ILE A 138 -11.14 4.00 2.84
N THR A 139 -10.94 3.10 3.79
CA THR A 139 -9.85 3.17 4.76
C THR A 139 -8.56 2.53 4.25
N LEU A 140 -8.67 1.48 3.41
CA LEU A 140 -7.58 0.87 2.66
C LEU A 140 -7.73 1.27 1.19
N SER A 141 -6.93 2.23 0.73
CA SER A 141 -7.00 2.69 -0.66
C SER A 141 -6.30 1.72 -1.59
N ILE A 142 -7.08 1.15 -2.52
CA ILE A 142 -6.62 0.24 -3.57
C ILE A 142 -7.05 0.84 -4.90
N LEU A 143 -6.08 1.33 -5.67
CA LEU A 143 -6.32 2.04 -6.93
C LEU A 143 -5.79 1.24 -8.12
N GLY A 144 -6.58 1.16 -9.18
CA GLY A 144 -6.05 0.77 -10.49
C GLY A 144 -5.16 1.87 -11.07
N LYS A 145 -4.21 1.47 -11.90
CA LYS A 145 -3.18 2.37 -12.48
C LYS A 145 -3.76 3.62 -13.14
N ASN A 146 -4.82 3.47 -13.95
CA ASN A 146 -5.41 4.60 -14.65
C ASN A 146 -6.14 5.59 -13.72
N LEU A 147 -6.65 5.12 -12.57
CA LEU A 147 -7.19 6.01 -11.56
C LEU A 147 -6.05 6.75 -10.82
N TYR A 148 -4.96 6.03 -10.49
CA TYR A 148 -3.76 6.65 -9.91
C TYR A 148 -3.19 7.73 -10.84
N ASP A 149 -3.05 7.44 -12.14
CA ASP A 149 -2.54 8.39 -13.13
C ASP A 149 -3.45 9.62 -13.30
N HIS A 150 -4.76 9.45 -13.09
CA HIS A 150 -5.70 10.56 -13.11
C HIS A 150 -5.50 11.53 -11.94
N PHE A 151 -5.22 11.02 -10.74
CA PHE A 151 -4.97 11.84 -9.56
C PHE A 151 -3.50 12.29 -9.46
N GLY A 152 -2.56 11.43 -9.82
CA GLY A 152 -1.11 11.63 -9.63
C GLY A 152 -0.64 11.41 -8.18
N TYR A 153 -1.51 10.87 -7.31
CA TYR A 153 -1.24 10.57 -5.89
C TYR A 153 -2.22 9.53 -5.35
N ILE A 154 -1.90 8.92 -4.20
CA ILE A 154 -2.85 8.10 -3.45
C ILE A 154 -3.75 9.00 -2.61
N TYR A 155 -3.16 9.90 -1.82
CA TYR A 155 -3.89 10.91 -1.05
C TYR A 155 -3.44 12.31 -1.43
N HIS A 156 -4.39 13.24 -1.48
CA HIS A 156 -4.12 14.61 -1.90
C HIS A 156 -3.02 15.27 -1.04
N PRO A 157 -1.97 15.84 -1.64
CA PRO A 157 -0.76 16.29 -0.94
C PRO A 157 -0.97 17.46 0.02
N ASP A 158 -2.08 18.19 -0.06
CA ASP A 158 -2.41 19.27 0.89
C ASP A 158 -2.81 18.72 2.29
N TYR A 159 -3.15 17.43 2.39
CA TYR A 159 -3.39 16.78 3.68
C TYR A 159 -2.08 16.39 4.35
N LYS A 160 -2.11 16.33 5.69
CA LYS A 160 -0.94 15.89 6.47
C LYS A 160 -1.13 14.52 7.10
N SER A 161 -2.37 14.16 7.42
CA SER A 161 -2.74 12.87 8.03
C SER A 161 -4.25 12.63 8.00
N LEU A 162 -5.05 13.39 8.78
CA LEU A 162 -6.49 13.17 8.95
C LEU A 162 -7.30 13.67 7.75
N TYR A 163 -8.45 13.02 7.50
CA TYR A 163 -9.44 13.35 6.46
C TYR A 163 -8.97 13.15 5.02
N CYS A 164 -7.78 12.60 4.78
CA CYS A 164 -7.32 12.26 3.44
C CYS A 164 -8.13 11.10 2.83
N ASP A 165 -8.55 10.16 3.66
CA ASP A 165 -9.45 9.05 3.33
C ASP A 165 -10.89 9.52 3.01
N ASP A 166 -11.41 10.50 3.76
CA ASP A 166 -12.71 11.14 3.45
C ASP A 166 -12.68 11.86 2.10
N GLU A 167 -11.62 12.62 1.82
CA GLU A 167 -11.46 13.33 0.55
C GLU A 167 -11.31 12.33 -0.59
N PHE A 168 -10.45 11.33 -0.45
CA PHE A 168 -10.25 10.28 -1.43
C PHE A 168 -11.57 9.56 -1.77
N THR A 169 -12.31 9.14 -0.73
CA THR A 169 -13.61 8.49 -0.87
C THR A 169 -14.58 9.34 -1.68
N ARG A 170 -14.72 10.64 -1.36
CA ARG A 170 -15.59 11.55 -2.09
C ARG A 170 -15.17 11.74 -3.54
N SER A 171 -13.87 11.85 -3.78
CA SER A 171 -13.31 12.04 -5.12
C SER A 171 -13.57 10.84 -6.00
N VAL A 172 -13.36 9.62 -5.50
CA VAL A 172 -13.65 8.37 -6.20
C VAL A 172 -15.14 8.22 -6.51
N TYR A 173 -16.03 8.45 -5.53
CA TYR A 173 -17.48 8.40 -5.75
C TYR A 173 -17.99 9.44 -6.74
N ASN A 174 -17.45 10.66 -6.72
CA ASN A 174 -17.81 11.71 -7.67
C ASN A 174 -17.42 11.36 -9.12
N LEU A 175 -16.39 10.56 -9.31
CA LEU A 175 -16.00 10.03 -10.63
C LEU A 175 -16.83 8.81 -11.04
N GLY A 176 -17.63 8.23 -10.14
CA GLY A 176 -18.35 6.98 -10.37
C GLY A 176 -17.42 5.77 -10.53
N ARG A 177 -16.35 5.78 -9.78
CA ARG A 177 -15.24 4.82 -9.93
C ARG A 177 -15.07 3.95 -8.70
#